data_7c9ee42ca4357632356ebe5f5b6d7131
#
_entry.id   7c9ee42ca4357632356ebe5f5b6d7131
#
_cell.length_a   1.000
_cell.length_b   1.000
_cell.length_c   1.000
_cell.angle_alpha   90.00
_cell.angle_beta   90.00
_cell.angle_gamma   90.00
#
_symmetry.space_group_name_H-M   'P 1'
#
loop_
_entity.id
_entity.type
_entity.pdbx_description
1 polymer ?
#
loop_
_entity_poly.entity_id
_entity_poly.type
_entity_poly.pdbx_seq_one_letter_code
_entity_poly.pdbx_strand_id
1 'polypeptide(L)'
;MKKVTDRADDLTYTGAMDFKDGADKAVEYAYDANGNMTSDLNRGIVGITYNTLNLPQRILFKDGHENRYTYAADGRKLRAEYRLNNFQVIDKSDASGIDWAEQSTIGDGMVVEPGVSDSVKADNPYYTTLTVRDYCGSYIYKNGKLERVLTAGGYIEDGEYYFYIKDYQGNVRVVLDQRNHPVELNAYYPYGMLMAATPSDSKQPHKYGAKELDRENGLDLYNSQARWYAPQTGRTPTMDPLAEKYPHLSPYLWCAANPITLTDPTGKELKPKGEEELQVIKNTIPAEARRFVVINDEGFIDKNKLEEYSGDSYNFQILKYIVNSPITMFVELNDNYNYIDENGELKNSTMTYYDFDPLYDNEDDKDKTGSTISGLSTGETGKMGITLFPDRAGFSGSTNNTIHVIINKNLSEKGAAETYSHEANGHGALYILNGYNHRGASHHFRGTKDTNIKLIDMIIKSKTETVKNMK
;
A
#
# COMPACT_ATOMS: atom_id res chain seq x y z
N MET A 1 -14.61 -20.97 -8.48
CA MET A 1 -14.21 -20.97 -9.93
C MET A 1 -13.89 -22.41 -10.31
N LYS A 2 -14.27 -22.89 -11.51
CA LYS A 2 -13.97 -24.27 -11.94
C LYS A 2 -12.99 -24.30 -13.11
N LYS A 3 -13.13 -23.37 -14.03
CA LYS A 3 -12.31 -23.26 -15.25
C LYS A 3 -12.17 -21.81 -15.66
N VAL A 4 -11.04 -21.48 -16.27
CA VAL A 4 -10.78 -20.23 -17.00
C VAL A 4 -10.22 -20.61 -18.36
N THR A 5 -10.75 -20.04 -19.42
CA THR A 5 -10.21 -20.23 -20.76
C THR A 5 -9.72 -18.89 -21.29
N ASP A 6 -8.45 -18.83 -21.62
CA ASP A 6 -7.88 -17.70 -22.33
C ASP A 6 -7.87 -17.97 -23.84
N ARG A 7 -8.26 -16.96 -24.62
CA ARG A 7 -8.24 -17.00 -26.08
C ARG A 7 -7.47 -15.83 -26.68
N ALA A 8 -6.83 -15.04 -25.79
CA ALA A 8 -5.96 -13.95 -26.22
C ALA A 8 -4.60 -14.51 -26.66
N ASP A 9 -3.94 -13.75 -27.53
CA ASP A 9 -2.53 -14.02 -27.84
C ASP A 9 -1.66 -13.64 -26.65
N ASP A 10 -0.54 -14.34 -26.47
CA ASP A 10 0.42 -14.08 -25.41
C ASP A 10 0.92 -12.62 -25.45
N LEU A 11 1.04 -12.01 -24.29
CA LEU A 11 1.55 -10.66 -24.17
C LEU A 11 3.06 -10.61 -24.52
N THR A 12 3.41 -9.75 -25.46
CA THR A 12 4.79 -9.62 -25.97
C THR A 12 5.61 -8.54 -25.30
N TYR A 13 5.02 -7.76 -24.38
CA TYR A 13 5.74 -6.69 -23.68
C TYR A 13 6.75 -7.25 -22.69
N THR A 14 7.91 -6.61 -22.61
CA THR A 14 8.99 -7.00 -21.71
C THR A 14 8.49 -7.05 -20.26
N GLY A 15 8.70 -8.20 -19.60
CA GLY A 15 8.34 -8.41 -18.19
C GLY A 15 6.84 -8.51 -17.91
N ALA A 16 6.00 -8.58 -18.96
CA ALA A 16 4.56 -8.78 -18.80
C ALA A 16 4.26 -10.05 -18.01
N MET A 17 3.19 -9.99 -17.22
CA MET A 17 2.53 -11.17 -16.71
C MET A 17 1.42 -11.55 -17.68
N ASP A 18 1.22 -12.82 -17.86
CA ASP A 18 0.13 -13.32 -18.68
C ASP A 18 -0.64 -14.43 -17.97
N PHE A 19 -1.91 -14.60 -18.30
CA PHE A 19 -2.65 -15.76 -17.87
C PHE A 19 -2.22 -16.94 -18.73
N LYS A 20 -1.65 -17.94 -18.10
CA LYS A 20 -1.27 -19.18 -18.80
C LYS A 20 -2.42 -20.16 -18.70
N ASP A 21 -3.09 -20.43 -19.81
CA ASP A 21 -4.09 -21.49 -19.93
C ASP A 21 -3.36 -22.86 -20.02
N GLY A 22 -2.74 -23.26 -18.90
CA GLY A 22 -1.87 -24.43 -18.80
C GLY A 22 -2.61 -25.77 -18.74
N ALA A 23 -3.95 -25.73 -18.62
CA ALA A 23 -4.76 -26.93 -18.48
C ALA A 23 -6.13 -26.78 -19.15
N ASP A 24 -6.41 -27.60 -20.15
CA ASP A 24 -7.75 -27.72 -20.76
C ASP A 24 -8.54 -28.87 -20.13
N LYS A 25 -9.01 -28.69 -18.89
CA LYS A 25 -9.81 -29.64 -18.14
C LYS A 25 -11.16 -29.10 -17.76
N ALA A 26 -12.14 -29.96 -17.50
CA ALA A 26 -13.46 -29.52 -17.02
C ALA A 26 -13.41 -28.87 -15.63
N VAL A 27 -12.41 -29.23 -14.82
CA VAL A 27 -12.13 -28.65 -13.50
C VAL A 27 -10.63 -28.41 -13.42
N GLU A 28 -10.24 -27.15 -13.32
CA GLU A 28 -8.86 -26.68 -13.25
C GLU A 28 -8.48 -26.18 -11.86
N TYR A 29 -9.49 -25.89 -11.03
CA TYR A 29 -9.34 -25.39 -9.67
C TYR A 29 -10.10 -26.26 -8.69
N ALA A 30 -9.44 -26.76 -7.66
CA ALA A 30 -10.06 -27.47 -6.56
C ALA A 30 -10.00 -26.64 -5.26
N TYR A 31 -10.90 -26.94 -4.33
CA TYR A 31 -11.03 -26.22 -3.06
C TYR A 31 -11.28 -27.21 -1.92
N ASP A 32 -10.77 -26.89 -0.72
CA ASP A 32 -11.06 -27.63 0.50
C ASP A 32 -12.43 -27.25 1.09
N ALA A 33 -12.78 -27.88 2.23
CA ALA A 33 -14.03 -27.62 2.93
C ALA A 33 -14.12 -26.20 3.51
N ASN A 34 -13.00 -25.50 3.72
CA ASN A 34 -12.94 -24.12 4.16
C ASN A 34 -13.02 -23.13 2.99
N GLY A 35 -13.13 -23.61 1.76
CA GLY A 35 -13.15 -22.79 0.56
C GLY A 35 -11.76 -22.30 0.11
N ASN A 36 -10.68 -22.84 0.65
CA ASN A 36 -9.33 -22.50 0.20
C ASN A 36 -8.99 -23.31 -1.06
N MET A 37 -8.37 -22.67 -2.04
CA MET A 37 -7.94 -23.32 -3.28
C MET A 37 -6.84 -24.34 -2.98
N THR A 38 -7.05 -25.59 -3.35
CA THR A 38 -6.07 -26.67 -3.15
C THR A 38 -5.27 -27.00 -4.40
N SER A 39 -5.75 -26.63 -5.58
CA SER A 39 -5.00 -26.77 -6.83
C SER A 39 -5.36 -25.68 -7.83
N ASP A 40 -4.37 -25.33 -8.69
CA ASP A 40 -4.48 -24.43 -9.83
C ASP A 40 -3.66 -25.04 -10.98
N LEU A 41 -4.33 -25.79 -11.83
CA LEU A 41 -3.67 -26.54 -12.89
C LEU A 41 -3.09 -25.62 -13.97
N ASN A 42 -3.63 -24.41 -14.13
CA ASN A 42 -3.11 -23.44 -15.08
C ASN A 42 -1.72 -22.93 -14.67
N ARG A 43 -1.48 -22.76 -13.37
CA ARG A 43 -0.14 -22.48 -12.82
C ARG A 43 0.71 -23.72 -12.58
N GLY A 44 0.19 -24.90 -12.91
CA GLY A 44 0.86 -26.15 -12.59
C GLY A 44 0.89 -26.49 -11.11
N ILE A 45 0.03 -25.87 -10.29
CA ILE A 45 -0.08 -26.15 -8.86
C ILE A 45 -0.97 -27.38 -8.66
N VAL A 46 -0.39 -28.43 -8.09
CA VAL A 46 -1.06 -29.71 -7.85
C VAL A 46 -1.49 -29.87 -6.38
N GLY A 47 -0.94 -29.08 -5.47
CA GLY A 47 -1.33 -29.12 -4.06
C GLY A 47 -1.02 -27.81 -3.34
N ILE A 48 -1.97 -27.32 -2.51
CA ILE A 48 -1.75 -26.24 -1.57
C ILE A 48 -2.25 -26.71 -0.20
N THR A 49 -1.41 -26.57 0.83
CA THR A 49 -1.81 -26.74 2.23
C THR A 49 -1.80 -25.41 2.94
N TYR A 50 -2.71 -25.25 3.87
CA TYR A 50 -2.94 -23.99 4.60
C TYR A 50 -2.70 -24.17 6.09
N ASN A 51 -2.31 -23.08 6.75
CA ASN A 51 -2.29 -23.01 8.20
C ASN A 51 -3.69 -22.65 8.77
N THR A 52 -3.79 -22.53 10.09
CA THR A 52 -5.03 -22.19 10.80
C THR A 52 -5.56 -20.77 10.47
N LEU A 53 -4.76 -19.92 9.85
CA LEU A 53 -5.16 -18.58 9.38
C LEU A 53 -5.62 -18.59 7.91
N ASN A 54 -5.75 -19.77 7.28
CA ASN A 54 -6.00 -19.93 5.85
C ASN A 54 -4.94 -19.25 4.96
N LEU A 55 -3.70 -19.17 5.45
CA LEU A 55 -2.55 -18.73 4.65
C LEU A 55 -1.82 -19.96 4.08
N PRO A 56 -1.37 -19.90 2.81
CA PRO A 56 -0.70 -21.04 2.19
C PRO A 56 0.62 -21.32 2.89
N GLN A 57 0.73 -22.52 3.46
CA GLN A 57 1.92 -22.98 4.16
C GLN A 57 2.87 -23.72 3.22
N ARG A 58 2.31 -24.46 2.25
CA ARG A 58 3.05 -25.23 1.26
C ARG A 58 2.32 -25.19 -0.07
N ILE A 59 3.05 -24.95 -1.15
CA ILE A 59 2.57 -25.02 -2.53
C ILE A 59 3.47 -26.00 -3.29
N LEU A 60 2.86 -27.02 -3.87
CA LEU A 60 3.53 -28.04 -4.65
C LEU A 60 3.17 -27.89 -6.13
N PHE A 61 4.18 -27.84 -6.99
CA PHE A 61 4.04 -27.74 -8.44
C PHE A 61 4.19 -29.10 -9.11
N LYS A 62 3.61 -29.27 -10.31
CA LYS A 62 3.61 -30.53 -11.10
C LYS A 62 5.01 -31.03 -11.45
N ASP A 63 5.99 -30.16 -11.52
CA ASP A 63 7.39 -30.49 -11.77
C ASP A 63 8.16 -30.85 -10.50
N GLY A 64 7.46 -30.90 -9.35
CA GLY A 64 8.02 -31.20 -8.04
C GLY A 64 8.68 -30.02 -7.34
N HIS A 65 8.66 -28.83 -7.93
CA HIS A 65 9.07 -27.61 -7.22
C HIS A 65 8.13 -27.34 -6.05
N GLU A 66 8.66 -26.69 -5.02
CA GLU A 66 7.91 -26.46 -3.79
C GLU A 66 8.22 -25.10 -3.21
N ASN A 67 7.15 -24.36 -2.85
CA ASN A 67 7.26 -23.14 -2.05
C ASN A 67 6.68 -23.42 -0.66
N ARG A 68 7.41 -23.04 0.40
CA ARG A 68 6.95 -23.11 1.79
C ARG A 68 7.00 -21.75 2.45
N TYR A 69 6.01 -21.48 3.29
CA TYR A 69 5.91 -20.22 4.00
C TYR A 69 5.67 -20.44 5.50
N THR A 70 6.34 -19.64 6.30
CA THR A 70 6.13 -19.59 7.76
C THR A 70 5.60 -18.20 8.10
N TYR A 71 4.58 -18.15 8.96
CA TYR A 71 3.92 -16.93 9.37
C TYR A 71 3.93 -16.76 10.88
N ALA A 72 3.91 -15.51 11.34
CA ALA A 72 3.58 -15.17 12.71
C ALA A 72 2.09 -15.36 12.99
N ALA A 73 1.69 -15.33 14.25
CA ALA A 73 0.29 -15.48 14.66
C ALA A 73 -0.63 -14.37 14.12
N ASP A 74 -0.10 -13.22 13.77
CA ASP A 74 -0.82 -12.10 13.15
C ASP A 74 -0.92 -12.19 11.61
N GLY A 75 -0.37 -13.24 11.01
CA GLY A 75 -0.38 -13.49 9.56
C GLY A 75 0.80 -12.88 8.81
N ARG A 76 1.73 -12.18 9.48
CA ARG A 76 2.95 -11.67 8.82
C ARG A 76 3.84 -12.83 8.39
N LYS A 77 4.31 -12.80 7.14
CA LYS A 77 5.27 -13.76 6.62
C LYS A 77 6.63 -13.58 7.31
N LEU A 78 7.15 -14.65 7.89
CA LEU A 78 8.45 -14.68 8.58
C LEU A 78 9.52 -15.34 7.72
N ARG A 79 9.15 -16.35 6.92
CA ARG A 79 10.08 -17.09 6.07
C ARG A 79 9.40 -17.55 4.80
N ALA A 80 10.13 -17.56 3.70
CA ALA A 80 9.80 -18.25 2.48
C ALA A 80 10.97 -19.16 2.08
N GLU A 81 10.65 -20.41 1.73
CA GLU A 81 11.61 -21.41 1.23
C GLU A 81 11.17 -21.82 -0.18
N TYR A 82 12.07 -21.71 -1.14
CA TYR A 82 11.84 -22.09 -2.52
C TYR A 82 12.75 -23.26 -2.87
N ARG A 83 12.16 -24.40 -3.18
CA ARG A 83 12.85 -25.66 -3.41
C ARG A 83 12.68 -26.05 -4.86
N LEU A 84 13.79 -26.17 -5.57
CA LEU A 84 13.81 -26.65 -6.94
C LEU A 84 14.08 -28.15 -6.94
N ASN A 85 13.19 -28.92 -7.58
CA ASN A 85 13.37 -30.33 -7.82
C ASN A 85 14.26 -30.54 -9.04
N ASN A 86 15.24 -31.42 -8.92
CA ASN A 86 16.19 -31.75 -10.01
C ASN A 86 15.77 -32.93 -10.85
N PHE A 87 14.71 -33.63 -10.47
CA PHE A 87 14.23 -34.73 -11.26
C PHE A 87 13.46 -34.22 -12.48
N GLN A 88 14.05 -34.38 -13.67
CA GLN A 88 13.24 -34.37 -14.88
C GLN A 88 12.25 -35.51 -14.76
N VAL A 89 10.93 -35.20 -14.72
CA VAL A 89 9.89 -36.21 -14.88
C VAL A 89 10.13 -36.80 -16.26
N ILE A 90 10.75 -37.96 -16.27
CA ILE A 90 10.92 -38.75 -17.50
C ILE A 90 9.51 -39.27 -17.82
N ASP A 91 9.00 -38.70 -18.89
CA ASP A 91 7.84 -39.15 -19.68
C ASP A 91 6.46 -39.29 -18.99
N LYS A 92 5.49 -38.62 -19.63
CA LYS A 92 4.08 -38.59 -19.24
C LYS A 92 3.37 -39.95 -19.32
N SER A 93 4.00 -40.98 -19.86
CA SER A 93 3.43 -42.32 -19.98
C SER A 93 3.38 -43.10 -18.66
N ASP A 94 4.28 -42.82 -17.72
CA ASP A 94 4.33 -43.49 -16.42
C ASP A 94 3.54 -42.82 -15.30
N ALA A 95 3.06 -41.57 -15.53
CA ALA A 95 2.28 -40.83 -14.53
C ALA A 95 0.82 -41.30 -14.38
N SER A 96 0.34 -42.23 -15.20
CA SER A 96 -1.05 -42.71 -15.15
C SER A 96 -1.37 -43.63 -13.96
N GLY A 97 -0.37 -43.97 -13.14
CA GLY A 97 -0.53 -44.82 -11.96
C GLY A 97 -0.27 -44.10 -10.62
N ILE A 98 0.05 -42.83 -10.62
CA ILE A 98 0.29 -42.11 -9.39
C ILE A 98 -1.02 -41.42 -8.95
N ASP A 99 -1.66 -42.01 -7.94
CA ASP A 99 -2.77 -41.34 -7.26
C ASP A 99 -2.22 -40.16 -6.41
N TRP A 100 -2.34 -38.98 -6.98
CA TRP A 100 -1.87 -37.72 -6.30
C TRP A 100 -2.63 -37.42 -5.01
N ALA A 101 -3.79 -38.04 -4.80
CA ALA A 101 -4.53 -37.97 -3.53
C ALA A 101 -3.85 -38.80 -2.44
N GLU A 102 -3.18 -39.89 -2.78
CA GLU A 102 -2.39 -40.67 -1.82
C GLU A 102 -1.01 -40.05 -1.53
N GLN A 103 -0.43 -39.29 -2.46
CA GLN A 103 0.83 -38.58 -2.17
C GLN A 103 0.66 -37.40 -1.20
N SER A 104 -0.55 -36.91 -0.96
CA SER A 104 -0.80 -36.01 0.17
C SER A 104 -0.58 -36.73 1.51
N THR A 105 -0.74 -38.06 1.55
CA THR A 105 -0.45 -38.88 2.74
C THR A 105 1.01 -39.31 2.86
N ILE A 106 1.80 -39.32 1.76
CA ILE A 106 3.26 -39.57 1.86
C ILE A 106 3.97 -38.40 2.50
N GLY A 107 3.40 -37.17 2.44
CA GLY A 107 3.89 -36.01 3.21
C GLY A 107 3.61 -36.10 4.71
N ASP A 108 2.56 -36.81 5.11
CA ASP A 108 2.18 -36.97 6.53
C ASP A 108 2.97 -38.08 7.25
N GLY A 109 3.68 -38.93 6.54
CA GLY A 109 4.54 -39.97 7.12
C GLY A 109 5.87 -39.47 7.67
N MET A 110 6.27 -38.24 7.35
CA MET A 110 7.36 -37.52 8.02
C MET A 110 6.75 -36.48 8.96
N VAL A 111 6.31 -36.93 10.12
CA VAL A 111 6.14 -36.06 11.29
C VAL A 111 7.53 -35.50 11.61
N VAL A 112 7.83 -34.31 11.09
CA VAL A 112 8.97 -33.53 11.59
C VAL A 112 8.54 -33.02 12.94
N GLU A 113 9.00 -33.69 13.98
CA GLU A 113 8.86 -33.23 15.36
C GLU A 113 9.26 -31.76 15.45
N PRO A 114 8.52 -30.90 16.20
CA PRO A 114 8.96 -29.57 16.48
C PRO A 114 10.26 -29.63 17.27
N GLY A 115 11.39 -29.35 16.62
CA GLY A 115 12.69 -29.39 17.28
C GLY A 115 13.83 -30.01 16.45
N VAL A 116 13.58 -30.52 15.27
CA VAL A 116 14.65 -31.00 14.38
C VAL A 116 15.35 -29.78 13.77
N SER A 117 16.63 -29.63 14.09
CA SER A 117 17.46 -28.51 13.64
C SER A 117 17.49 -28.39 12.12
N ASP A 118 17.57 -27.16 11.60
CA ASP A 118 17.62 -26.83 10.18
C ASP A 118 18.74 -27.53 9.39
N SER A 119 19.71 -28.14 10.06
CA SER A 119 20.83 -28.89 9.46
C SER A 119 20.41 -30.19 8.76
N VAL A 120 19.26 -30.79 9.13
CA VAL A 120 18.80 -32.04 8.51
C VAL A 120 18.04 -31.78 7.19
N LYS A 121 17.64 -30.54 6.93
CA LYS A 121 16.83 -30.20 5.74
C LYS A 121 17.68 -29.87 4.52
N ALA A 122 18.95 -29.52 4.69
CA ALA A 122 19.84 -29.16 3.58
C ALA A 122 20.26 -30.36 2.70
N ASP A 123 20.20 -31.56 3.24
CA ASP A 123 20.71 -32.77 2.58
C ASP A 123 19.60 -33.67 2.00
N ASN A 124 18.40 -33.14 1.73
CA ASN A 124 17.39 -33.94 1.03
C ASN A 124 17.83 -34.06 -0.44
N PRO A 125 18.20 -35.29 -0.88
CA PRO A 125 18.76 -35.53 -2.22
C PRO A 125 17.77 -35.21 -3.38
N TYR A 126 16.50 -34.96 -3.03
CA TYR A 126 15.47 -34.62 -4.02
C TYR A 126 15.43 -33.14 -4.41
N TYR A 127 16.07 -32.24 -3.65
CA TYR A 127 16.10 -30.83 -3.97
C TYR A 127 17.54 -30.36 -4.17
N THR A 128 17.87 -29.83 -5.33
CA THR A 128 19.22 -29.34 -5.66
C THR A 128 19.47 -27.90 -5.30
N THR A 129 18.42 -27.12 -5.18
CA THR A 129 18.53 -25.71 -4.85
C THR A 129 17.46 -25.35 -3.86
N LEU A 130 17.92 -24.78 -2.74
CA LEU A 130 17.06 -24.19 -1.71
C LEU A 130 17.39 -22.72 -1.60
N THR A 131 16.42 -21.85 -1.88
CA THR A 131 16.50 -20.44 -1.56
C THR A 131 15.63 -20.14 -0.36
N VAL A 132 16.20 -19.53 0.66
CA VAL A 132 15.50 -19.12 1.89
C VAL A 132 15.49 -17.61 1.97
N ARG A 133 14.32 -17.02 2.20
CA ARG A 133 14.16 -15.62 2.58
C ARG A 133 13.58 -15.53 3.98
N ASP A 134 14.25 -14.78 4.87
CA ASP A 134 13.79 -14.48 6.22
C ASP A 134 13.37 -13.01 6.29
N TYR A 135 12.21 -12.75 6.90
CA TYR A 135 11.60 -11.43 7.02
C TYR A 135 11.62 -11.00 8.50
N CYS A 136 12.52 -10.08 8.83
CA CYS A 136 12.71 -9.56 10.20
C CYS A 136 12.30 -8.08 10.25
N GLY A 137 10.99 -7.80 10.24
CA GLY A 137 10.47 -6.44 10.10
C GLY A 137 10.85 -5.86 8.74
N SER A 138 11.61 -4.77 8.74
CA SER A 138 12.10 -4.14 7.52
C SER A 138 13.31 -4.84 6.88
N TYR A 139 13.93 -5.78 7.57
CA TYR A 139 15.14 -6.46 7.10
C TYR A 139 14.76 -7.78 6.41
N ILE A 140 15.22 -7.95 5.18
CA ILE A 140 15.02 -9.17 4.39
C ILE A 140 16.39 -9.83 4.18
N TYR A 141 16.49 -11.08 4.56
CA TYR A 141 17.69 -11.88 4.39
C TYR A 141 17.44 -12.95 3.31
N LYS A 142 18.45 -13.20 2.49
CA LYS A 142 18.45 -14.30 1.53
C LYS A 142 19.62 -15.24 1.84
N ASN A 143 19.30 -16.50 2.14
CA ASN A 143 20.27 -17.51 2.51
C ASN A 143 21.19 -17.05 3.65
N GLY A 144 20.61 -16.40 4.67
CA GLY A 144 21.31 -15.89 5.83
C GLY A 144 22.12 -14.61 5.63
N LYS A 145 22.12 -14.02 4.42
CA LYS A 145 22.78 -12.74 4.14
C LYS A 145 21.71 -11.65 3.97
N LEU A 146 22.00 -10.46 4.50
CA LEU A 146 21.13 -9.31 4.29
C LEU A 146 20.99 -9.04 2.79
N GLU A 147 19.77 -9.17 2.26
CA GLU A 147 19.45 -8.89 0.87
C GLU A 147 18.97 -7.45 0.75
N ARG A 148 18.06 -7.02 1.66
CA ARG A 148 17.40 -5.74 1.51
C ARG A 148 16.93 -5.18 2.85
N VAL A 149 16.94 -3.85 2.98
CA VAL A 149 16.28 -3.14 4.08
C VAL A 149 15.15 -2.29 3.48
N LEU A 150 13.92 -2.59 3.86
CA LEU A 150 12.75 -1.82 3.40
C LEU A 150 12.72 -0.48 4.14
N THR A 151 12.36 0.57 3.41
CA THR A 151 12.13 1.91 3.94
C THR A 151 10.72 2.37 3.52
N ALA A 152 10.22 3.44 4.11
CA ALA A 152 8.90 3.98 3.76
C ALA A 152 8.79 4.39 2.28
N GLY A 153 9.87 4.90 1.70
CA GLY A 153 9.93 5.39 0.33
C GLY A 153 10.61 4.45 -0.66
N GLY A 154 11.06 3.25 -0.24
CA GLY A 154 11.81 2.37 -1.14
C GLY A 154 12.57 1.28 -0.40
N TYR A 155 13.85 1.10 -0.69
CA TYR A 155 14.70 0.09 -0.04
C TYR A 155 16.18 0.43 -0.17
N ILE A 156 16.99 -0.26 0.64
CA ILE A 156 18.45 -0.26 0.55
C ILE A 156 18.87 -1.68 0.16
N GLU A 157 19.72 -1.83 -0.84
CA GLU A 157 20.30 -3.08 -1.30
C GLU A 157 21.77 -2.84 -1.66
N ASP A 158 22.66 -3.70 -1.18
CA ASP A 158 24.11 -3.59 -1.36
C ASP A 158 24.72 -2.22 -0.94
N GLY A 159 24.10 -1.55 0.04
CA GLY A 159 24.53 -0.22 0.53
C GLY A 159 24.06 0.96 -0.32
N GLU A 160 23.32 0.73 -1.39
CA GLU A 160 22.73 1.76 -2.25
C GLU A 160 21.23 1.96 -1.94
N TYR A 161 20.76 3.22 -2.04
CA TYR A 161 19.37 3.59 -1.81
C TYR A 161 18.58 3.55 -3.11
N TYR A 162 17.37 2.97 -3.04
CA TYR A 162 16.40 2.92 -4.11
C TYR A 162 15.09 3.53 -3.67
N PHE A 163 14.48 4.35 -4.52
CA PHE A 163 13.28 5.12 -4.21
C PHE A 163 12.12 4.70 -5.11
N TYR A 164 10.93 4.55 -4.52
CA TYR A 164 9.70 4.26 -5.23
C TYR A 164 8.97 5.54 -5.63
N ILE A 165 8.70 5.70 -6.92
CA ILE A 165 7.66 6.60 -7.40
C ILE A 165 6.40 5.77 -7.57
N LYS A 166 5.38 6.10 -6.79
CA LYS A 166 4.09 5.40 -6.76
C LYS A 166 3.03 6.26 -7.44
N ASP A 167 2.05 5.61 -8.05
CA ASP A 167 0.83 6.31 -8.49
C ASP A 167 -0.14 6.52 -7.30
N TYR A 168 -1.26 7.19 -7.56
CA TYR A 168 -2.30 7.48 -6.56
C TYR A 168 -2.91 6.22 -5.91
N GLN A 169 -2.70 5.05 -6.50
CA GLN A 169 -3.15 3.75 -5.98
C GLN A 169 -2.10 3.08 -5.10
N GLY A 170 -0.92 3.69 -4.93
CA GLY A 170 0.21 3.10 -4.23
C GLY A 170 1.01 2.08 -5.07
N ASN A 171 0.75 1.97 -6.38
CA ASN A 171 1.50 1.06 -7.25
C ASN A 171 2.89 1.62 -7.52
N VAL A 172 3.93 0.80 -7.41
CA VAL A 172 5.29 1.19 -7.73
C VAL A 172 5.44 1.30 -9.24
N ARG A 173 5.46 2.53 -9.77
CA ARG A 173 5.57 2.83 -11.21
C ARG A 173 7.00 2.93 -11.68
N VAL A 174 7.86 3.54 -10.86
CA VAL A 174 9.27 3.73 -11.15
C VAL A 174 10.08 3.42 -9.90
N VAL A 175 11.22 2.81 -10.06
CA VAL A 175 12.27 2.72 -9.05
C VAL A 175 13.45 3.55 -9.51
N LEU A 176 13.90 4.48 -8.70
CA LEU A 176 15.07 5.29 -8.91
C LEU A 176 16.22 4.80 -8.05
N ASP A 177 17.46 4.86 -8.56
CA ASP A 177 18.65 4.74 -7.74
C ASP A 177 18.93 6.05 -6.97
N GLN A 178 19.93 6.06 -6.11
CA GLN A 178 20.34 7.22 -5.31
C GLN A 178 20.87 8.40 -6.16
N ARG A 179 21.09 8.20 -7.47
CA ARG A 179 21.52 9.21 -8.43
C ARG A 179 20.37 9.72 -9.30
N ASN A 180 19.11 9.36 -8.91
CA ASN A 180 17.90 9.65 -9.66
C ASN A 180 17.82 9.03 -11.07
N HIS A 181 18.54 7.94 -11.33
CA HIS A 181 18.35 7.20 -12.56
C HIS A 181 17.23 6.17 -12.40
N PRO A 182 16.30 6.08 -13.36
CA PRO A 182 15.29 5.04 -13.33
C PRO A 182 15.93 3.68 -13.59
N VAL A 183 15.84 2.79 -12.59
CA VAL A 183 16.37 1.42 -12.67
C VAL A 183 15.27 0.40 -12.93
N GLU A 184 14.00 0.79 -12.69
CA GLU A 184 12.86 -0.05 -12.99
C GLU A 184 11.65 0.80 -13.38
N LEU A 185 10.89 0.34 -14.39
CA LEU A 185 9.64 0.92 -14.84
C LEU A 185 8.56 -0.16 -14.85
N ASN A 186 7.40 0.10 -14.27
CA ASN A 186 6.28 -0.83 -14.22
C ASN A 186 5.00 -0.22 -14.78
N ALA A 187 4.29 -0.99 -15.59
CA ALA A 187 2.94 -0.68 -16.05
C ALA A 187 1.99 -1.80 -15.61
N TYR A 188 0.77 -1.43 -15.21
CA TYR A 188 -0.21 -2.37 -14.68
C TYR A 188 -1.53 -2.27 -15.41
N TYR A 189 -2.20 -3.41 -15.57
CA TYR A 189 -3.63 -3.47 -15.80
C TYR A 189 -4.41 -3.05 -14.54
N PRO A 190 -5.68 -2.66 -14.64
CA PRO A 190 -6.46 -2.17 -13.50
C PRO A 190 -6.47 -3.10 -12.27
N TYR A 191 -6.42 -4.41 -12.48
CA TYR A 191 -6.35 -5.42 -11.42
C TYR A 191 -4.91 -5.74 -10.95
N GLY A 192 -3.91 -4.96 -11.36
CA GLY A 192 -2.55 -5.10 -10.87
C GLY A 192 -1.69 -6.15 -11.57
N MET A 193 -2.20 -6.81 -12.60
CA MET A 193 -1.38 -7.64 -13.47
C MET A 193 -0.36 -6.74 -14.19
N LEU A 194 0.91 -7.14 -14.21
CA LEU A 194 1.96 -6.39 -14.90
C LEU A 194 1.71 -6.45 -16.41
N MET A 195 1.46 -5.30 -17.03
CA MET A 195 1.39 -5.14 -18.46
C MET A 195 2.78 -5.08 -19.07
N ALA A 196 3.73 -4.41 -18.39
CA ALA A 196 5.14 -4.35 -18.75
C ALA A 196 6.00 -4.08 -17.51
N ALA A 197 7.20 -4.62 -17.50
CA ALA A 197 8.24 -4.29 -16.50
C ALA A 197 9.62 -4.25 -17.19
N THR A 198 10.42 -3.24 -16.89
CA THR A 198 11.76 -3.07 -17.42
C THR A 198 12.72 -2.71 -16.28
N PRO A 199 13.75 -3.51 -16.04
CA PRO A 199 14.05 -4.77 -16.70
C PRO A 199 13.09 -5.91 -16.34
N SER A 200 12.94 -6.89 -17.21
CA SER A 200 12.01 -8.04 -17.00
C SER A 200 12.45 -8.96 -15.86
N ASP A 201 13.72 -8.95 -15.54
CA ASP A 201 14.37 -9.74 -14.50
C ASP A 201 14.54 -8.97 -13.18
N SER A 202 13.84 -7.85 -13.02
CA SER A 202 13.90 -7.06 -11.79
C SER A 202 13.62 -7.93 -10.56
N LYS A 203 14.57 -7.93 -9.62
CA LYS A 203 14.49 -8.69 -8.37
C LYS A 203 13.70 -7.98 -7.28
N GLN A 204 13.28 -6.74 -7.53
CA GLN A 204 12.48 -5.96 -6.60
C GLN A 204 11.02 -6.47 -6.63
N PRO A 205 10.52 -7.07 -5.54
CA PRO A 205 9.22 -7.76 -5.57
C PRO A 205 8.03 -6.84 -5.31
N HIS A 206 8.23 -5.65 -4.72
CA HIS A 206 7.12 -4.77 -4.36
C HIS A 206 6.59 -4.01 -5.57
N LYS A 207 5.36 -4.32 -5.98
CA LYS A 207 4.76 -3.85 -7.23
C LYS A 207 3.39 -3.17 -6.99
N TYR A 208 2.31 -3.80 -7.37
CA TYR A 208 0.94 -3.31 -7.26
C TYR A 208 0.53 -3.08 -5.80
N GLY A 209 0.06 -1.87 -5.47
CA GLY A 209 -0.27 -1.47 -4.10
C GLY A 209 0.92 -1.60 -3.13
N ALA A 210 2.16 -1.51 -3.64
CA ALA A 210 3.40 -1.79 -2.93
C ALA A 210 3.44 -3.19 -2.26
N LYS A 211 2.60 -4.13 -2.70
CA LYS A 211 2.57 -5.52 -2.22
C LYS A 211 3.66 -6.34 -2.86
N GLU A 212 4.17 -7.30 -2.10
CA GLU A 212 5.17 -8.25 -2.60
C GLU A 212 4.55 -9.21 -3.60
N LEU A 213 5.07 -9.22 -4.82
CA LEU A 213 4.76 -10.17 -5.87
C LEU A 213 5.73 -11.35 -5.75
N ASP A 214 5.21 -12.53 -5.44
CA ASP A 214 5.98 -13.78 -5.43
C ASP A 214 5.88 -14.42 -6.81
N ARG A 215 7.01 -14.48 -7.52
CA ARG A 215 7.14 -15.05 -8.86
C ARG A 215 7.92 -16.37 -8.88
N GLU A 216 8.38 -16.82 -7.71
CA GLU A 216 9.18 -18.03 -7.63
C GLU A 216 8.37 -19.25 -8.08
N ASN A 217 8.98 -20.09 -8.87
CA ASN A 217 8.37 -21.27 -9.49
C ASN A 217 7.11 -20.96 -10.34
N GLY A 218 6.98 -19.72 -10.84
CA GLY A 218 5.84 -19.31 -11.67
C GLY A 218 4.55 -19.04 -10.88
N LEU A 219 4.64 -18.77 -9.58
CA LEU A 219 3.49 -18.58 -8.72
C LEU A 219 2.67 -17.33 -9.10
N ASP A 220 3.33 -16.19 -9.34
CA ASP A 220 2.74 -14.92 -9.78
C ASP A 220 1.53 -14.47 -8.94
N LEU A 221 1.67 -14.51 -7.61
CA LEU A 221 0.67 -14.04 -6.64
C LEU A 221 1.20 -12.88 -5.79
N TYR A 222 0.32 -11.92 -5.47
CA TYR A 222 0.62 -10.87 -4.50
C TYR A 222 0.31 -11.32 -3.07
N ASN A 223 1.24 -11.09 -2.15
CA ASN A 223 1.00 -11.26 -0.72
C ASN A 223 0.32 -10.01 -0.16
N SER A 224 -0.93 -10.14 0.32
CA SER A 224 -1.68 -9.07 0.98
C SER A 224 -1.97 -9.42 2.44
N GLN A 225 -0.99 -9.91 3.17
CA GLN A 225 -1.05 -10.34 4.57
C GLN A 225 -2.10 -11.44 4.82
N ALA A 226 -3.37 -11.07 4.96
CA ALA A 226 -4.43 -12.02 5.30
C ALA A 226 -4.87 -12.91 4.13
N ARG A 227 -4.63 -12.48 2.91
CA ARG A 227 -4.92 -13.26 1.69
C ARG A 227 -3.79 -13.10 0.68
N TRP A 228 -3.62 -14.09 -0.15
CA TRP A 228 -2.87 -13.93 -1.38
C TRP A 228 -3.82 -13.51 -2.50
N TYR A 229 -3.30 -12.84 -3.52
CA TYR A 229 -4.10 -12.27 -4.59
C TYR A 229 -3.55 -12.65 -5.97
N ALA A 230 -4.42 -13.14 -6.84
CA ALA A 230 -4.13 -13.51 -8.22
C ALA A 230 -4.59 -12.41 -9.18
N PRO A 231 -3.69 -11.54 -9.67
CA PRO A 231 -4.08 -10.40 -10.50
C PRO A 231 -4.60 -10.81 -11.88
N GLN A 232 -4.19 -11.96 -12.42
CA GLN A 232 -4.64 -12.48 -13.71
C GLN A 232 -6.13 -12.80 -13.73
N THR A 233 -6.69 -13.21 -12.58
CA THR A 233 -8.09 -13.56 -12.43
C THR A 233 -8.90 -12.55 -11.62
N GLY A 234 -8.22 -11.55 -11.01
CA GLY A 234 -8.84 -10.57 -10.13
C GLY A 234 -9.44 -11.15 -8.85
N ARG A 235 -8.91 -12.32 -8.39
CA ARG A 235 -9.45 -13.09 -7.27
C ARG A 235 -8.39 -13.50 -6.26
N THR A 236 -8.86 -13.86 -5.08
CA THR A 236 -8.04 -14.46 -4.03
C THR A 236 -8.26 -16.00 -4.03
N PRO A 237 -7.23 -16.80 -3.72
CA PRO A 237 -7.37 -18.26 -3.60
C PRO A 237 -8.12 -18.69 -2.33
N THR A 238 -8.27 -17.81 -1.35
CA THR A 238 -8.97 -18.05 -0.09
C THR A 238 -10.11 -17.06 0.10
N MET A 239 -11.10 -17.44 0.91
CA MET A 239 -12.22 -16.55 1.26
C MET A 239 -11.74 -15.37 2.08
N ASP A 240 -12.44 -14.25 1.96
CA ASP A 240 -12.25 -13.09 2.81
C ASP A 240 -12.60 -13.42 4.27
N PRO A 241 -11.68 -13.22 5.24
CA PRO A 241 -11.99 -13.41 6.65
C PRO A 241 -13.15 -12.55 7.15
N LEU A 242 -13.45 -11.44 6.46
CA LEU A 242 -14.54 -10.54 6.77
C LEU A 242 -15.70 -10.62 5.76
N ALA A 243 -15.83 -11.73 5.02
CA ALA A 243 -16.88 -11.93 4.02
C ALA A 243 -18.30 -11.69 4.57
N GLU A 244 -18.53 -11.95 5.85
CA GLU A 244 -19.83 -11.69 6.50
C GLU A 244 -20.22 -10.20 6.53
N LYS A 245 -19.25 -9.29 6.49
CA LYS A 245 -19.49 -7.84 6.36
C LYS A 245 -20.04 -7.46 4.98
N TYR A 246 -19.84 -8.32 3.97
CA TYR A 246 -20.17 -8.03 2.57
C TYR A 246 -21.00 -9.17 1.95
N PRO A 247 -22.19 -9.52 2.51
CA PRO A 247 -22.94 -10.72 2.12
C PRO A 247 -23.45 -10.70 0.66
N HIS A 248 -23.43 -9.54 0.02
CA HIS A 248 -23.84 -9.34 -1.37
C HIS A 248 -22.66 -9.52 -2.36
N LEU A 249 -21.43 -9.72 -1.84
CA LEU A 249 -20.24 -9.90 -2.68
C LEU A 249 -19.73 -11.36 -2.60
N SER A 250 -19.08 -11.81 -3.66
CA SER A 250 -18.35 -13.07 -3.58
C SER A 250 -17.16 -12.95 -2.63
N PRO A 251 -16.94 -13.89 -1.71
CA PRO A 251 -15.84 -13.83 -0.74
C PRO A 251 -14.45 -13.93 -1.37
N TYR A 252 -14.34 -14.21 -2.65
CA TYR A 252 -13.08 -14.31 -3.40
C TYR A 252 -12.75 -13.06 -4.23
N LEU A 253 -13.60 -12.03 -4.21
CA LEU A 253 -13.35 -10.83 -4.99
C LEU A 253 -12.24 -9.99 -4.36
N TRP A 254 -11.41 -9.42 -5.24
CA TRP A 254 -10.47 -8.37 -4.88
C TRP A 254 -11.14 -7.01 -5.05
N CYS A 255 -11.06 -6.17 -4.02
CA CYS A 255 -11.60 -4.79 -4.02
C CYS A 255 -13.05 -4.73 -4.56
N ALA A 256 -13.93 -5.67 -4.19
CA ALA A 256 -15.32 -5.76 -4.66
C ALA A 256 -15.47 -5.69 -6.21
N ALA A 257 -14.49 -6.19 -6.95
CA ALA A 257 -14.35 -6.08 -8.40
C ALA A 257 -14.20 -4.62 -8.91
N ASN A 258 -13.84 -3.68 -8.06
CA ASN A 258 -13.57 -2.29 -8.42
C ASN A 258 -12.24 -1.78 -7.83
N PRO A 259 -11.08 -2.27 -8.31
CA PRO A 259 -9.78 -1.88 -7.79
C PRO A 259 -9.34 -0.46 -8.20
N ILE A 260 -10.14 0.24 -9.02
CA ILE A 260 -9.88 1.63 -9.39
C ILE A 260 -10.26 2.57 -8.24
N THR A 261 -11.42 2.33 -7.60
CA THR A 261 -11.95 3.19 -6.53
C THR A 261 -11.77 2.60 -5.13
N LEU A 262 -11.50 1.30 -5.03
CA LEU A 262 -11.33 0.59 -3.77
C LEU A 262 -9.92 0.02 -3.64
N THR A 263 -9.44 -0.09 -2.43
CA THR A 263 -8.20 -0.77 -2.06
C THR A 263 -8.46 -1.77 -0.96
N ASP A 264 -7.60 -2.78 -0.85
CA ASP A 264 -7.59 -3.72 0.26
C ASP A 264 -6.17 -3.78 0.84
N PRO A 265 -5.85 -2.93 1.81
CA PRO A 265 -4.50 -2.81 2.36
C PRO A 265 -3.99 -4.09 3.00
N THR A 266 -4.85 -4.79 3.72
CA THR A 266 -4.51 -5.94 4.57
C THR A 266 -4.99 -7.29 4.05
N GLY A 267 -5.74 -7.32 2.95
CA GLY A 267 -6.40 -8.51 2.45
C GLY A 267 -7.67 -8.90 3.21
N LYS A 268 -8.29 -7.96 3.96
CA LYS A 268 -9.50 -8.18 4.78
C LYS A 268 -10.59 -7.13 4.58
N GLU A 269 -10.22 -5.88 4.35
CA GLU A 269 -11.16 -4.76 4.36
C GLU A 269 -11.13 -4.01 3.05
N LEU A 270 -12.32 -3.73 2.54
CA LEU A 270 -12.50 -2.83 1.41
C LEU A 270 -12.49 -1.40 1.94
N LYS A 271 -11.54 -0.60 1.45
CA LYS A 271 -11.46 0.82 1.75
C LYS A 271 -11.51 1.63 0.47
N PRO A 272 -12.30 2.72 0.41
CA PRO A 272 -12.15 3.72 -0.63
C PRO A 272 -10.71 4.25 -0.61
N LYS A 273 -10.14 4.49 -1.77
CA LYS A 273 -8.84 5.16 -1.85
C LYS A 273 -8.98 6.57 -1.31
N GLY A 274 -8.09 6.95 -0.41
CA GLY A 274 -8.20 8.19 0.34
C GLY A 274 -9.13 8.12 1.57
N GLU A 275 -9.53 6.93 2.02
CA GLU A 275 -10.38 6.82 3.23
C GLU A 275 -9.64 7.24 4.50
N GLU A 276 -8.35 6.97 4.59
CA GLU A 276 -7.54 7.40 5.74
C GLU A 276 -7.44 8.93 5.79
N GLU A 277 -7.19 9.55 4.65
CA GLU A 277 -7.19 11.00 4.47
C GLU A 277 -8.58 11.59 4.71
N LEU A 278 -9.63 10.93 4.19
CA LEU A 278 -11.00 11.33 4.44
C LEU A 278 -11.36 11.24 5.93
N GLN A 279 -10.85 10.25 6.65
CA GLN A 279 -11.06 10.12 8.09
C GLN A 279 -10.36 11.24 8.85
N VAL A 280 -9.16 11.66 8.46
CA VAL A 280 -8.49 12.83 9.03
C VAL A 280 -9.36 14.08 8.87
N ILE A 281 -9.92 14.30 7.67
CA ILE A 281 -10.84 15.41 7.41
C ILE A 281 -12.09 15.30 8.31
N LYS A 282 -12.73 14.14 8.37
CA LYS A 282 -13.91 13.87 9.19
C LYS A 282 -13.66 14.10 10.69
N ASN A 283 -12.45 13.83 11.16
CA ASN A 283 -12.08 14.03 12.56
C ASN A 283 -12.02 15.52 12.96
N THR A 284 -11.88 16.42 11.99
CA THR A 284 -11.90 17.88 12.27
C THR A 284 -13.29 18.46 12.44
N ILE A 285 -14.34 17.75 12.00
CA ILE A 285 -15.72 18.24 11.96
C ILE A 285 -16.61 17.52 12.99
N PRO A 286 -17.76 18.12 13.40
CA PRO A 286 -18.70 17.49 14.33
C PRO A 286 -19.23 16.15 13.83
N ALA A 287 -19.52 15.23 14.75
CA ALA A 287 -19.93 13.87 14.41
C ALA A 287 -21.18 13.81 13.50
N GLU A 288 -22.15 14.70 13.72
CA GLU A 288 -23.36 14.81 12.91
C GLU A 288 -23.11 15.28 11.48
N ALA A 289 -22.00 15.99 11.25
CA ALA A 289 -21.60 16.51 9.94
C ALA A 289 -20.81 15.46 9.09
N ARG A 290 -20.18 14.49 9.73
CA ARG A 290 -19.28 13.52 9.08
C ARG A 290 -19.94 12.73 7.95
N ARG A 291 -21.23 12.44 8.05
CA ARG A 291 -22.01 11.70 7.03
C ARG A 291 -22.14 12.43 5.70
N PHE A 292 -21.96 13.74 5.69
CA PHE A 292 -22.03 14.56 4.49
C PHE A 292 -20.69 14.69 3.76
N VAL A 293 -19.60 14.21 4.38
CA VAL A 293 -18.27 14.20 3.78
C VAL A 293 -18.02 12.79 3.22
N VAL A 294 -18.30 12.62 1.94
CA VAL A 294 -18.16 11.37 1.19
C VAL A 294 -17.36 11.62 -0.07
N ILE A 295 -16.76 10.58 -0.62
CA ILE A 295 -16.03 10.63 -1.89
C ILE A 295 -16.99 10.20 -3.00
N ASN A 296 -16.99 10.93 -4.11
CA ASN A 296 -17.72 10.58 -5.32
C ASN A 296 -16.96 9.53 -6.15
N ASP A 297 -17.56 9.08 -7.26
CA ASP A 297 -16.98 8.05 -8.14
C ASP A 297 -15.64 8.45 -8.79
N GLU A 298 -15.35 9.75 -8.83
CA GLU A 298 -14.10 10.31 -9.37
C GLU A 298 -12.98 10.40 -8.31
N GLY A 299 -13.27 10.06 -7.05
CA GLY A 299 -12.30 10.10 -5.95
C GLY A 299 -12.20 11.47 -5.25
N PHE A 300 -13.10 12.41 -5.54
CA PHE A 300 -13.18 13.73 -4.89
C PHE A 300 -14.29 13.80 -3.86
N ILE A 301 -14.17 14.72 -2.92
CA ILE A 301 -15.27 14.99 -1.98
C ILE A 301 -16.50 15.48 -2.77
N ASP A 302 -17.63 14.83 -2.52
CA ASP A 302 -18.90 15.11 -3.20
C ASP A 302 -19.47 16.47 -2.75
N LYS A 303 -19.43 17.45 -3.67
CA LYS A 303 -19.95 18.80 -3.45
C LYS A 303 -21.45 18.83 -3.10
N ASN A 304 -22.24 17.99 -3.77
CA ASN A 304 -23.68 17.96 -3.56
C ASN A 304 -24.02 17.48 -2.14
N LYS A 305 -23.27 16.47 -1.67
CA LYS A 305 -23.42 15.98 -0.29
C LYS A 305 -23.00 17.01 0.75
N LEU A 306 -21.94 17.78 0.50
CA LEU A 306 -21.54 18.86 1.40
C LEU A 306 -22.63 19.94 1.53
N GLU A 307 -23.35 20.25 0.44
CA GLU A 307 -24.40 21.27 0.48
C GLU A 307 -25.64 20.87 1.29
N GLU A 308 -25.85 19.58 1.54
CA GLU A 308 -26.94 19.09 2.39
C GLU A 308 -26.79 19.46 3.89
N TYR A 309 -25.57 19.80 4.34
CA TYR A 309 -25.33 20.21 5.73
C TYR A 309 -25.44 21.71 5.92
N SER A 310 -26.29 22.12 6.86
CA SER A 310 -26.60 23.53 7.17
C SER A 310 -26.15 23.98 8.57
N GLY A 311 -25.32 23.18 9.27
CA GLY A 311 -24.85 23.52 10.60
C GLY A 311 -23.73 24.57 10.63
N ASP A 312 -23.39 25.06 11.84
CA ASP A 312 -22.49 26.20 12.07
C ASP A 312 -21.00 25.80 12.27
N SER A 313 -20.59 24.58 11.88
CA SER A 313 -19.20 24.14 12.00
C SER A 313 -18.25 24.98 11.15
N TYR A 314 -17.25 25.59 11.79
CA TYR A 314 -16.21 26.36 11.09
C TYR A 314 -15.43 25.49 10.11
N ASN A 315 -14.96 24.32 10.56
CA ASN A 315 -14.19 23.39 9.73
C ASN A 315 -15.00 22.90 8.54
N PHE A 316 -16.30 22.65 8.71
CA PHE A 316 -17.17 22.24 7.61
C PHE A 316 -17.37 23.37 6.58
N GLN A 317 -17.53 24.62 7.04
CA GLN A 317 -17.66 25.77 6.14
C GLN A 317 -16.33 26.03 5.37
N ILE A 318 -15.18 25.84 6.01
CA ILE A 318 -13.88 25.95 5.34
C ILE A 318 -13.74 24.81 4.31
N LEU A 319 -14.13 23.59 4.65
CA LEU A 319 -14.12 22.46 3.71
C LEU A 319 -14.99 22.76 2.48
N LYS A 320 -16.22 23.27 2.67
CA LYS A 320 -17.07 23.74 1.55
C LYS A 320 -16.36 24.79 0.70
N TYR A 321 -15.70 25.75 1.34
CA TYR A 321 -14.96 26.78 0.64
C TYR A 321 -13.82 26.24 -0.22
N ILE A 322 -13.02 25.30 0.32
CA ILE A 322 -11.93 24.65 -0.38
C ILE A 322 -12.48 23.85 -1.56
N VAL A 323 -13.47 22.97 -1.32
CA VAL A 323 -14.04 22.06 -2.34
C VAL A 323 -14.75 22.83 -3.47
N ASN A 324 -15.29 24.00 -3.20
CA ASN A 324 -15.94 24.86 -4.21
C ASN A 324 -14.96 25.79 -4.96
N SER A 325 -13.70 25.81 -4.58
CA SER A 325 -12.67 26.60 -5.28
C SER A 325 -12.27 25.92 -6.61
N PRO A 326 -11.67 26.67 -7.56
CA PRO A 326 -11.11 26.09 -8.77
C PRO A 326 -9.77 25.36 -8.52
N ILE A 327 -9.26 25.40 -7.29
CA ILE A 327 -8.03 24.72 -6.90
C ILE A 327 -8.36 23.29 -6.47
N THR A 328 -7.60 22.33 -6.97
CA THR A 328 -7.61 20.97 -6.45
C THR A 328 -6.66 20.85 -5.28
N MET A 329 -7.15 20.39 -4.13
CA MET A 329 -6.32 20.11 -2.97
C MET A 329 -6.23 18.61 -2.77
N PHE A 330 -5.01 18.07 -2.83
CA PHE A 330 -4.70 16.70 -2.46
C PHE A 330 -4.25 16.66 -1.01
N VAL A 331 -4.82 15.73 -0.26
CA VAL A 331 -4.41 15.44 1.13
C VAL A 331 -3.78 14.06 1.13
N GLU A 332 -2.57 13.94 1.64
CA GLU A 332 -1.79 12.72 1.64
C GLU A 332 -1.27 12.42 3.05
N LEU A 333 -1.45 11.19 3.51
CA LEU A 333 -0.79 10.66 4.69
C LEU A 333 0.55 10.04 4.28
N ASN A 334 1.64 10.79 4.49
CA ASN A 334 2.98 10.36 4.11
C ASN A 334 4.02 10.93 5.07
N ASP A 335 5.14 10.24 5.22
CA ASP A 335 6.30 10.75 5.98
C ASP A 335 7.42 11.27 5.05
N ASN A 336 7.28 11.11 3.75
CA ASN A 336 8.20 11.61 2.73
C ASN A 336 7.49 12.52 1.74
N TYR A 337 8.19 13.55 1.28
CA TYR A 337 7.70 14.39 0.21
C TYR A 337 8.84 14.90 -0.67
N ASN A 338 8.51 15.14 -1.94
CA ASN A 338 9.45 15.73 -2.89
C ASN A 338 9.13 17.22 -3.07
N TYR A 339 10.16 18.03 -3.20
CA TYR A 339 10.02 19.45 -3.52
C TYR A 339 11.15 19.89 -4.44
N ILE A 340 10.95 20.99 -5.18
CA ILE A 340 12.00 21.60 -5.99
C ILE A 340 12.58 22.76 -5.16
N ASP A 341 13.89 22.80 -4.97
CA ASP A 341 14.56 23.84 -4.22
C ASP A 341 14.65 25.18 -5.00
N GLU A 342 15.27 26.18 -4.38
CA GLU A 342 15.43 27.52 -4.97
C GLU A 342 16.26 27.51 -6.27
N ASN A 343 17.05 26.45 -6.50
CA ASN A 343 17.88 26.26 -7.69
C ASN A 343 17.16 25.47 -8.80
N GLY A 344 15.92 25.04 -8.57
CA GLY A 344 15.16 24.21 -9.50
C GLY A 344 15.50 22.72 -9.45
N GLU A 345 16.22 22.27 -8.41
CA GLU A 345 16.58 20.86 -8.23
C GLU A 345 15.52 20.12 -7.42
N LEU A 346 15.18 18.90 -7.86
CA LEU A 346 14.28 18.01 -7.13
C LEU A 346 14.98 17.49 -5.87
N LYS A 347 14.41 17.77 -4.71
CA LYS A 347 14.86 17.29 -3.40
C LYS A 347 13.79 16.40 -2.79
N ASN A 348 14.24 15.44 -2.00
CA ASN A 348 13.38 14.63 -1.14
C ASN A 348 13.60 15.04 0.32
N SER A 349 12.54 15.10 1.10
CA SER A 349 12.61 15.35 2.54
C SER A 349 11.74 14.36 3.28
N THR A 350 12.22 13.91 4.43
CA THR A 350 11.49 13.00 5.34
C THR A 350 10.98 13.78 6.53
N MET A 351 9.72 13.55 6.90
CA MET A 351 9.16 14.06 8.14
C MET A 351 9.50 13.06 9.25
N THR A 352 10.47 13.40 10.09
CA THR A 352 10.75 12.61 11.28
C THR A 352 9.74 12.96 12.37
N TYR A 353 8.99 11.98 12.84
CA TYR A 353 8.12 12.10 14.00
C TYR A 353 8.74 11.38 15.18
N TYR A 354 8.82 12.05 16.30
CA TYR A 354 9.10 11.45 17.59
C TYR A 354 7.82 11.50 18.43
N ASP A 355 7.46 10.37 19.01
CA ASP A 355 6.32 10.28 19.90
C ASP A 355 6.43 11.33 21.00
N PHE A 356 5.30 11.94 21.34
CA PHE A 356 5.19 12.97 22.36
C PHE A 356 5.79 12.45 23.68
N ASP A 357 6.89 13.07 24.14
CA ASP A 357 7.39 12.90 25.49
C ASP A 357 6.84 14.05 26.36
N PRO A 358 5.89 13.75 27.28
CA PRO A 358 5.28 14.76 28.14
C PRO A 358 6.27 15.50 29.05
N LEU A 359 7.50 15.00 29.18
CA LEU A 359 8.55 15.60 30.01
C LEU A 359 9.28 16.77 29.33
N TYR A 360 9.12 16.94 28.01
CA TYR A 360 9.82 17.98 27.24
C TYR A 360 8.90 19.05 26.64
N ASP A 361 7.59 18.94 26.79
CA ASP A 361 6.63 19.93 26.31
C ASP A 361 6.40 21.03 27.34
N ASN A 362 7.29 22.01 27.36
CA ASN A 362 7.07 23.24 28.11
C ASN A 362 6.02 24.09 27.38
N GLU A 363 5.00 24.55 28.10
CA GLU A 363 3.90 25.38 27.57
C GLU A 363 4.38 26.68 26.91
N ASP A 364 5.60 27.13 27.20
CA ASP A 364 6.18 28.38 26.68
C ASP A 364 6.66 28.29 25.22
N ASP A 365 6.81 27.10 24.63
CA ASP A 365 7.23 26.94 23.23
C ASP A 365 6.05 26.88 22.24
N LYS A 366 4.83 26.93 22.72
CA LYS A 366 3.60 26.85 21.89
C LYS A 366 3.37 28.04 20.96
N ASP A 367 4.03 29.16 21.21
CA ASP A 367 3.72 30.44 20.53
C ASP A 367 4.77 30.88 19.49
N LYS A 368 5.89 30.22 19.34
CA LYS A 368 6.99 30.76 18.52
C LYS A 368 7.19 30.18 17.14
N THR A 369 6.73 28.96 16.87
CA THR A 369 6.74 28.41 15.50
C THR A 369 5.71 27.29 15.41
N GLY A 370 4.82 27.34 14.45
CA GLY A 370 4.02 26.17 14.12
C GLY A 370 4.95 24.97 13.93
N SER A 371 4.90 24.01 14.88
CA SER A 371 5.57 22.72 14.83
C SER A 371 7.10 22.71 14.80
N THR A 372 7.75 23.12 15.89
CA THR A 372 9.14 22.73 16.14
C THR A 372 9.19 22.02 17.48
N ILE A 373 9.49 20.72 17.49
CA ILE A 373 9.91 20.04 18.71
C ILE A 373 11.37 20.42 18.92
N SER A 374 11.64 21.29 19.90
CA SER A 374 12.98 21.66 20.29
C SER A 374 13.62 20.51 21.07
N GLY A 375 14.66 19.90 20.53
CA GLY A 375 15.43 18.88 21.24
C GLY A 375 16.49 18.16 20.42
N LEU A 376 16.57 18.39 19.12
CA LEU A 376 17.60 17.78 18.27
C LEU A 376 18.64 18.80 17.83
N SER A 377 19.87 18.62 18.31
CA SER A 377 21.04 19.45 18.01
C SER A 377 21.60 19.24 16.58
N THR A 378 20.83 18.77 15.63
CA THR A 378 21.26 18.47 14.25
C THR A 378 20.31 19.01 13.19
N GLY A 379 19.75 20.21 13.35
CA GLY A 379 19.23 21.01 12.22
C GLY A 379 18.00 20.49 11.47
N GLU A 380 17.47 19.32 11.75
CA GLU A 380 16.27 18.77 11.13
C GLU A 380 15.10 18.75 12.12
N THR A 381 14.20 19.69 11.93
CA THR A 381 12.98 19.81 12.73
C THR A 381 11.97 18.76 12.28
N GLY A 382 11.46 17.96 13.21
CA GLY A 382 10.36 17.05 12.95
C GLY A 382 9.13 17.79 12.45
N LYS A 383 8.72 17.58 11.19
CA LYS A 383 7.53 18.20 10.62
C LYS A 383 6.34 17.27 10.81
N MET A 384 5.23 17.81 11.34
CA MET A 384 3.97 17.10 11.45
C MET A 384 3.18 17.14 10.14
N GLY A 385 3.36 18.18 9.32
CA GLY A 385 2.75 18.34 8.01
C GLY A 385 3.42 19.45 7.20
N ILE A 386 3.03 19.56 5.94
CA ILE A 386 3.47 20.62 5.02
C ILE A 386 2.42 20.88 3.95
N THR A 387 2.26 22.14 3.58
CA THR A 387 1.44 22.57 2.43
C THR A 387 2.35 23.06 1.30
N LEU A 388 2.23 22.43 0.13
CA LEU A 388 2.96 22.76 -1.08
C LEU A 388 2.05 23.54 -2.04
N PHE A 389 2.45 24.72 -2.46
CA PHE A 389 1.68 25.62 -3.30
C PHE A 389 2.14 25.58 -4.76
N PRO A 390 1.20 25.74 -5.74
CA PRO A 390 1.54 25.66 -7.16
C PRO A 390 2.39 26.82 -7.69
N ASP A 391 2.29 28.00 -7.09
CA ASP A 391 3.05 29.21 -7.47
C ASP A 391 4.43 29.32 -6.80
N ARG A 392 4.78 28.36 -5.95
CA ARG A 392 6.10 28.27 -5.35
C ARG A 392 6.91 27.21 -6.08
N ALA A 393 8.08 27.57 -6.59
CA ALA A 393 9.04 26.58 -7.09
C ALA A 393 9.20 25.50 -6.03
N GLY A 394 8.74 24.29 -6.29
CA GLY A 394 8.72 23.32 -5.23
C GLY A 394 7.97 22.03 -5.48
N PHE A 395 7.23 21.88 -6.57
CA PHE A 395 6.57 20.63 -6.88
C PHE A 395 6.67 20.27 -8.37
N SER A 396 7.49 19.27 -8.71
CA SER A 396 7.53 18.77 -10.09
C SER A 396 6.28 17.94 -10.34
N GLY A 397 5.42 18.43 -11.20
CA GLY A 397 4.19 17.76 -11.62
C GLY A 397 2.90 18.43 -11.14
N SER A 398 2.95 19.51 -10.36
CA SER A 398 1.75 20.30 -10.12
C SER A 398 1.39 21.07 -11.38
N THR A 399 0.21 20.82 -11.89
CA THR A 399 -0.45 21.78 -12.76
C THR A 399 -0.71 23.05 -11.95
N ASN A 400 -0.75 24.23 -12.56
CA ASN A 400 -0.89 25.53 -11.91
C ASN A 400 -2.08 25.72 -10.94
N ASN A 401 -2.87 24.66 -10.69
CA ASN A 401 -4.09 24.67 -9.90
C ASN A 401 -4.16 23.59 -8.81
N THR A 402 -3.01 23.10 -8.34
CA THR A 402 -2.99 21.99 -7.35
C THR A 402 -2.24 22.38 -6.08
N ILE A 403 -2.85 22.19 -4.91
CA ILE A 403 -2.21 22.27 -3.59
C ILE A 403 -2.02 20.83 -3.10
N HIS A 404 -0.84 20.53 -2.55
CA HIS A 404 -0.58 19.28 -1.83
C HIS A 404 -0.42 19.55 -0.36
N VAL A 405 -1.25 18.90 0.46
CA VAL A 405 -1.20 18.91 1.91
C VAL A 405 -0.72 17.53 2.34
N ILE A 406 0.49 17.46 2.86
CA ILE A 406 1.10 16.20 3.29
C ILE A 406 1.13 16.19 4.82
N ILE A 407 0.53 15.18 5.41
CA ILE A 407 0.42 14.98 6.85
C ILE A 407 1.25 13.75 7.21
N ASN A 408 2.07 13.84 8.24
CA ASN A 408 2.88 12.72 8.66
C ASN A 408 1.98 11.54 9.09
N LYS A 409 2.11 10.42 8.39
CA LYS A 409 1.30 9.21 8.59
C LYS A 409 1.50 8.54 9.96
N ASN A 410 2.59 8.88 10.67
CA ASN A 410 2.92 8.31 11.98
C ASN A 410 2.27 9.08 13.15
N LEU A 411 1.50 10.14 12.86
CA LEU A 411 0.75 10.87 13.88
C LEU A 411 -0.41 10.05 14.42
N SER A 412 -0.79 10.31 15.67
CA SER A 412 -2.08 9.85 16.20
C SER A 412 -3.24 10.45 15.41
N GLU A 413 -4.43 9.86 15.47
CA GLU A 413 -5.63 10.42 14.81
C GLU A 413 -5.88 11.88 15.18
N LYS A 414 -5.68 12.23 16.46
CA LYS A 414 -5.79 13.61 16.94
C LYS A 414 -4.70 14.50 16.34
N GLY A 415 -3.46 14.07 16.36
CA GLY A 415 -2.33 14.81 15.78
C GLY A 415 -2.51 15.03 14.28
N ALA A 416 -2.97 14.04 13.55
CA ALA A 416 -3.27 14.15 12.12
C ALA A 416 -4.41 15.15 11.85
N ALA A 417 -5.50 15.10 12.63
CA ALA A 417 -6.60 16.04 12.49
C ALA A 417 -6.21 17.49 12.82
N GLU A 418 -5.42 17.69 13.88
CA GLU A 418 -4.89 19.02 14.23
C GLU A 418 -3.94 19.56 13.15
N THR A 419 -3.08 18.69 12.58
CA THR A 419 -2.19 19.05 11.48
C THR A 419 -2.96 19.40 10.22
N TYR A 420 -4.00 18.61 9.86
CA TYR A 420 -4.89 18.95 8.75
C TYR A 420 -5.53 20.35 8.95
N SER A 421 -6.01 20.65 10.16
CA SER A 421 -6.57 21.98 10.45
C SER A 421 -5.56 23.10 10.26
N HIS A 422 -4.29 22.86 10.56
CA HIS A 422 -3.23 23.84 10.35
C HIS A 422 -2.88 24.00 8.86
N GLU A 423 -2.63 22.89 8.18
CA GLU A 423 -2.13 22.89 6.80
C GLU A 423 -3.24 23.19 5.78
N ALA A 424 -4.33 22.41 5.79
CA ALA A 424 -5.39 22.55 4.80
C ALA A 424 -6.36 23.72 5.12
N ASN A 425 -6.95 23.71 6.32
CA ASN A 425 -7.89 24.75 6.72
C ASN A 425 -7.19 26.09 7.02
N GLY A 426 -5.92 26.06 7.39
CA GLY A 426 -5.08 27.25 7.59
C GLY A 426 -4.43 27.70 6.28
N HIS A 427 -3.29 27.12 5.94
CA HIS A 427 -2.48 27.54 4.81
C HIS A 427 -3.19 27.38 3.45
N GLY A 428 -3.85 26.24 3.21
CA GLY A 428 -4.56 25.96 1.96
C GLY A 428 -5.72 26.94 1.72
N ALA A 429 -6.58 27.16 2.74
CA ALA A 429 -7.70 28.09 2.63
C ALA A 429 -7.22 29.54 2.46
N LEU A 430 -6.14 29.95 3.17
CA LEU A 430 -5.53 31.26 3.00
C LEU A 430 -4.94 31.49 1.61
N TYR A 431 -4.36 30.44 1.01
CA TYR A 431 -3.87 30.52 -0.36
C TYR A 431 -5.00 30.86 -1.35
N ILE A 432 -6.14 30.19 -1.21
CA ILE A 432 -7.33 30.44 -2.03
C ILE A 432 -7.87 31.85 -1.77
N LEU A 433 -7.95 32.27 -0.51
CA LEU A 433 -8.45 33.58 -0.10
C LEU A 433 -7.57 34.73 -0.62
N ASN A 434 -6.24 34.53 -0.65
CA ASN A 434 -5.28 35.55 -1.10
C ASN A 434 -5.09 35.58 -2.63
N GLY A 435 -6.05 35.05 -3.39
CA GLY A 435 -5.99 35.07 -4.85
C GLY A 435 -4.84 34.25 -5.41
N TYR A 436 -4.61 33.08 -4.80
CA TYR A 436 -3.61 32.10 -5.23
C TYR A 436 -2.17 32.59 -5.08
N ASN A 437 -1.86 33.17 -3.93
CA ASN A 437 -0.52 33.69 -3.62
C ASN A 437 0.01 33.06 -2.33
N HIS A 438 1.10 32.25 -2.43
CA HIS A 438 1.69 31.55 -1.31
C HIS A 438 2.28 32.48 -0.24
N ARG A 439 2.74 33.69 -0.60
CA ARG A 439 3.34 34.65 0.37
C ARG A 439 2.34 35.05 1.45
N GLY A 440 1.07 35.24 1.07
CA GLY A 440 0.01 35.52 2.04
C GLY A 440 -0.35 34.31 2.89
N ALA A 441 -0.33 33.12 2.31
CA ALA A 441 -0.68 31.87 2.97
C ALA A 441 0.41 31.38 3.94
N SER A 442 1.69 31.51 3.59
CA SER A 442 2.81 31.03 4.40
C SER A 442 3.15 31.90 5.63
N HIS A 443 2.61 33.12 5.71
CA HIS A 443 2.92 34.07 6.79
C HIS A 443 1.79 34.25 7.82
N HIS A 444 0.91 33.30 8.00
CA HIS A 444 -0.10 33.30 9.06
C HIS A 444 -0.82 34.65 9.20
N PHE A 445 -1.62 35.02 8.22
CA PHE A 445 -2.41 36.31 8.19
C PHE A 445 -1.61 37.59 8.01
N ARG A 446 -0.27 37.58 7.97
CA ARG A 446 0.51 38.79 7.70
C ARG A 446 0.37 39.19 6.24
N GLY A 447 -0.32 40.29 5.99
CA GLY A 447 -0.48 40.87 4.65
C GLY A 447 -1.74 40.44 3.90
N THR A 448 -2.66 39.75 4.53
CA THR A 448 -3.99 39.44 3.97
C THR A 448 -4.75 40.76 3.82
N LYS A 449 -5.02 41.16 2.58
CA LYS A 449 -5.94 42.28 2.32
C LYS A 449 -7.37 41.78 2.54
N ASP A 450 -8.02 42.35 3.47
CA ASP A 450 -9.27 41.94 4.04
C ASP A 450 -10.44 42.04 3.05
N THR A 451 -10.89 40.91 2.51
CA THR A 451 -12.12 40.82 1.72
C THR A 451 -13.13 39.87 2.31
N ASN A 452 -12.73 39.02 3.28
CA ASN A 452 -13.63 38.05 3.91
C ASN A 452 -13.30 37.79 5.39
N ILE A 453 -13.59 38.78 6.23
CA ILE A 453 -13.38 38.73 7.70
C ILE A 453 -13.98 37.48 8.32
N LYS A 454 -15.17 37.03 7.85
CA LYS A 454 -15.86 35.87 8.38
C LYS A 454 -15.05 34.58 8.15
N LEU A 455 -14.48 34.39 6.96
CA LEU A 455 -13.68 33.21 6.66
C LEU A 455 -12.36 33.19 7.44
N ILE A 456 -11.71 34.35 7.57
CA ILE A 456 -10.50 34.50 8.42
C ILE A 456 -10.80 34.11 9.87
N ASP A 457 -11.92 34.58 10.43
CA ASP A 457 -12.34 34.22 11.79
C ASP A 457 -12.60 32.70 11.94
N MET A 458 -13.17 32.08 10.92
CA MET A 458 -13.36 30.62 10.88
C MET A 458 -12.02 29.87 10.87
N ILE A 459 -11.05 30.32 10.06
CA ILE A 459 -9.72 29.72 9.96
C ILE A 459 -8.99 29.80 11.32
N ILE A 460 -9.05 30.95 11.98
CA ILE A 460 -8.47 31.14 13.32
C ILE A 460 -9.07 30.15 14.32
N LYS A 461 -10.37 29.88 14.25
CA LYS A 461 -11.11 29.00 15.16
C LYS A 461 -11.01 27.52 14.78
N SER A 462 -10.52 27.19 13.58
CA SER A 462 -10.47 25.83 13.02
C SER A 462 -9.80 24.82 13.96
N LYS A 463 -8.60 25.13 14.43
CA LYS A 463 -7.85 24.23 15.33
C LYS A 463 -8.59 24.01 16.65
N THR A 464 -9.18 25.04 17.23
CA THR A 464 -9.96 24.93 18.48
C THR A 464 -11.19 24.03 18.30
N GLU A 465 -11.88 24.15 17.17
CA GLU A 465 -13.00 23.28 16.85
C GLU A 465 -12.56 21.83 16.65
N THR A 466 -11.45 21.58 15.96
CA THR A 466 -10.88 20.23 15.80
C THR A 466 -10.59 19.58 17.14
N VAL A 467 -9.91 20.28 18.06
CA VAL A 467 -9.63 19.75 19.41
C VAL A 467 -10.91 19.43 20.16
N LYS A 468 -11.97 20.22 19.97
CA LYS A 468 -13.30 19.96 20.58
C LYS A 468 -13.95 18.70 19.99
N ASN A 469 -13.88 18.50 18.68
CA ASN A 469 -14.51 17.39 17.96
C ASN A 469 -13.80 16.04 18.18
N MET A 470 -12.54 16.08 18.65
CA MET A 470 -11.73 14.89 18.96
C MET A 470 -11.79 14.50 20.46
N LYS A 471 -12.59 15.19 21.29
CA LYS A 471 -12.90 14.81 22.68
C LYS A 471 -14.09 13.86 22.73
#